data_dec002d13d01b407d549f89db4f3ca80
#
_entry.id   dec002d13d01b407d549f89db4f3ca80
#
_cell.length_a   1.000
_cell.length_b   1.000
_cell.length_c   1.000
_cell.angle_alpha   90.00
_cell.angle_beta   90.00
_cell.angle_gamma   90.00
#
_symmetry.space_group_name_H-M   'P 1'
#
loop_
_entity.id
_entity.type
_entity.pdbx_description
1 polymer ?
#
loop_
_entity_poly.entity_id
_entity_poly.type
_entity_poly.pdbx_seq_one_letter_code
_entity_poly.pdbx_strand_id
1 'polypeptide(L)'
;MTRTDPLVGRAGSWGSRLWSQSKCWPTAYPNPSDDLQPEGFEDLDIALITAIVLSVWMLLVVLVLLLPTVSDACGDPPRFETMRLRGAPKPRYRPGERVQYDCRLGFKPIVPLRSRSAVCEDDNTWSALEEACTRKSCPNLGDPVNGQVYFVNGSVLFGSQAHFVCNQGFYMIGARILHCEISENNVNWNDDPPVCEKILCSTPGNIKNGRFTVYKDEYHYNEVVTYMCDPSNGPDEYSLVGESRLICVDQDRWSSDPPECKVVKCDYPVVEHGMILSGFRRKFYYKAQVVFQCNQGFSLHGSNTIVCNANSTWEPEIPTCAKVPVAATVKPSTTRASGPRPSTTAVPSSTGPRPNTTTVPTSTGLRPTTAAASSHAAHDSPTVDLEPEYLEDLGIILVINNLAL
;
A
#
# COMPACT_ATOMS: atom_id res chain seq x y z
N MET A 1 -16.31 -23.80 37.98
CA MET A 1 -17.72 -23.68 38.36
C MET A 1 -18.40 -22.71 37.39
N THR A 2 -19.39 -23.27 36.67
CA THR A 2 -20.45 -22.68 35.84
C THR A 2 -19.97 -21.86 34.62
N ARG A 3 -19.82 -22.37 33.42
CA ARG A 3 -20.72 -23.00 32.41
C ARG A 3 -21.99 -22.16 32.14
N THR A 4 -22.08 -21.50 30.96
CA THR A 4 -23.23 -21.59 30.04
C THR A 4 -22.87 -21.08 28.65
N ASP A 5 -23.10 -21.94 27.70
CA ASP A 5 -23.01 -21.81 26.24
C ASP A 5 -24.38 -21.34 25.64
N PRO A 6 -24.59 -21.39 24.32
CA PRO A 6 -24.86 -20.27 23.42
C PRO A 6 -26.29 -20.32 22.84
N LEU A 7 -26.72 -19.28 22.15
CA LEU A 7 -27.92 -19.29 21.31
C LEU A 7 -27.63 -18.82 19.89
N VAL A 8 -27.76 -19.79 19.03
CA VAL A 8 -27.90 -19.77 17.57
C VAL A 8 -29.20 -19.02 17.20
N GLY A 9 -29.10 -18.04 16.30
CA GLY A 9 -30.22 -17.35 15.68
C GLY A 9 -30.13 -17.41 14.15
N ARG A 10 -31.08 -18.10 13.59
CA ARG A 10 -31.33 -18.48 12.19
C ARG A 10 -31.43 -17.30 11.23
N ALA A 11 -30.80 -17.47 10.08
CA ALA A 11 -31.07 -16.76 8.83
C ALA A 11 -32.48 -17.07 8.30
N GLY A 12 -33.22 -16.05 7.90
CA GLY A 12 -34.49 -16.11 7.16
C GLY A 12 -34.29 -15.53 5.75
N SER A 13 -34.21 -16.43 4.80
CA SER A 13 -34.31 -16.20 3.36
C SER A 13 -35.75 -15.84 2.98
N TRP A 14 -35.95 -14.76 2.22
CA TRP A 14 -37.20 -14.50 1.52
C TRP A 14 -36.93 -14.46 0.01
N GLY A 15 -37.41 -15.52 -0.62
CA GLY A 15 -37.37 -15.71 -2.04
C GLY A 15 -38.40 -14.89 -2.81
N SER A 16 -37.99 -14.38 -3.90
CA SER A 16 -38.74 -13.83 -5.02
C SER A 16 -39.65 -14.90 -5.65
N ARG A 17 -40.95 -14.60 -5.84
CA ARG A 17 -41.85 -15.36 -6.71
C ARG A 17 -42.37 -14.47 -7.82
N LEU A 18 -41.90 -14.76 -9.00
CA LEU A 18 -42.52 -14.47 -10.29
C LEU A 18 -43.85 -15.24 -10.39
N TRP A 19 -44.93 -14.55 -10.75
CA TRP A 19 -46.13 -15.21 -11.28
C TRP A 19 -46.42 -14.72 -12.68
N SER A 20 -46.13 -15.60 -13.60
CA SER A 20 -46.65 -15.66 -14.95
C SER A 20 -47.96 -16.48 -14.91
N GLN A 21 -49.04 -15.94 -15.37
CA GLN A 21 -50.19 -16.77 -15.85
C GLN A 21 -50.87 -16.14 -17.05
N SER A 22 -50.55 -16.73 -18.15
CA SER A 22 -51.36 -16.78 -19.37
C SER A 22 -52.66 -17.55 -19.11
N LYS A 23 -53.79 -17.02 -19.45
CA LYS A 23 -55.01 -17.83 -19.67
C LYS A 23 -55.61 -17.50 -21.02
N CYS A 24 -55.67 -18.55 -21.80
CA CYS A 24 -56.31 -18.67 -23.08
C CYS A 24 -57.80 -18.47 -23.07
N TRP A 25 -58.33 -17.92 -24.11
CA TRP A 25 -59.73 -17.87 -24.48
C TRP A 25 -60.21 -19.22 -25.02
N PRO A 26 -61.43 -19.59 -24.87
CA PRO A 26 -62.06 -20.52 -25.79
C PRO A 26 -63.09 -19.82 -26.70
N THR A 27 -62.90 -20.07 -27.97
CA THR A 27 -63.85 -19.83 -29.06
C THR A 27 -65.04 -20.77 -28.96
N ALA A 28 -66.21 -20.23 -29.16
CA ALA A 28 -67.31 -21.00 -29.75
C ALA A 28 -68.31 -20.04 -30.40
N TYR A 29 -68.39 -20.12 -31.70
CA TYR A 29 -69.50 -19.70 -32.53
C TYR A 29 -70.66 -20.69 -32.41
N PRO A 30 -71.92 -20.24 -32.57
CA PRO A 30 -72.65 -20.68 -33.70
C PRO A 30 -73.48 -19.58 -34.41
N ASN A 31 -73.54 -19.73 -35.73
CA ASN A 31 -74.48 -19.14 -36.70
C ASN A 31 -75.58 -20.12 -36.96
N PRO A 32 -76.61 -19.83 -37.75
CA PRO A 32 -77.30 -18.62 -38.20
C PRO A 32 -78.81 -18.70 -38.18
N SER A 33 -79.44 -17.62 -38.76
CA SER A 33 -80.75 -17.47 -39.35
C SER A 33 -81.99 -17.52 -38.48
N ASP A 34 -82.70 -16.44 -38.49
CA ASP A 34 -83.94 -16.27 -39.16
C ASP A 34 -84.45 -14.82 -39.12
N ASP A 35 -85.06 -14.46 -40.21
CA ASP A 35 -85.80 -13.29 -40.61
C ASP A 35 -86.64 -12.68 -39.51
N LEU A 36 -86.61 -11.32 -39.40
CA LEU A 36 -87.84 -10.50 -39.24
C LEU A 36 -87.53 -9.05 -39.60
N GLN A 37 -88.40 -8.51 -40.50
CA GLN A 37 -88.41 -7.23 -41.15
C GLN A 37 -88.48 -6.02 -40.18
N PRO A 38 -88.13 -4.80 -40.68
CA PRO A 38 -87.98 -3.58 -39.84
C PRO A 38 -89.33 -2.93 -39.67
N GLU A 39 -89.68 -2.69 -38.43
CA GLU A 39 -90.70 -1.70 -38.10
C GLU A 39 -89.97 -0.46 -37.45
N GLY A 40 -90.32 0.70 -37.99
CA GLY A 40 -89.71 2.00 -37.76
C GLY A 40 -89.63 2.41 -36.29
N PHE A 41 -88.48 2.86 -35.94
CA PHE A 41 -88.28 3.80 -34.82
C PHE A 41 -87.57 5.00 -35.37
N GLU A 42 -88.37 5.92 -35.73
CA GLU A 42 -88.00 7.23 -36.28
C GLU A 42 -87.53 8.20 -35.20
N ASP A 43 -86.45 8.93 -35.53
CA ASP A 43 -86.16 10.33 -35.20
C ASP A 43 -86.12 10.85 -33.76
N LEU A 44 -86.58 10.09 -32.72
CA LEU A 44 -86.56 10.58 -31.37
C LEU A 44 -85.26 10.26 -30.62
N ASP A 45 -84.51 9.25 -31.06
CA ASP A 45 -83.30 8.81 -30.35
C ASP A 45 -82.05 9.62 -30.66
N ILE A 46 -81.95 10.23 -31.83
CA ILE A 46 -80.79 11.04 -32.23
C ILE A 46 -80.75 12.34 -31.43
N ALA A 47 -81.90 12.96 -31.18
CA ALA A 47 -81.94 14.18 -30.37
C ALA A 47 -81.64 13.89 -28.87
N LEU A 48 -82.10 12.71 -28.40
CA LEU A 48 -81.82 12.29 -27.02
C LEU A 48 -80.32 11.91 -26.84
N ILE A 49 -79.74 11.20 -27.80
CA ILE A 49 -78.33 10.83 -27.82
C ILE A 49 -77.44 12.08 -27.92
N THR A 50 -77.78 13.04 -28.79
CA THR A 50 -77.03 14.28 -28.89
C THR A 50 -77.13 15.12 -27.59
N ALA A 51 -78.32 15.18 -26.95
CA ALA A 51 -78.49 15.88 -25.70
C ALA A 51 -77.69 15.21 -24.57
N ILE A 52 -77.65 13.87 -24.51
CA ILE A 52 -76.84 13.11 -23.54
C ILE A 52 -75.34 13.32 -23.79
N VAL A 53 -74.90 13.27 -25.04
CA VAL A 53 -73.47 13.49 -25.41
C VAL A 53 -73.07 14.92 -25.05
N LEU A 54 -73.89 15.92 -25.36
CA LEU A 54 -73.65 17.32 -24.97
C LEU A 54 -73.65 17.51 -23.44
N SER A 55 -74.55 16.84 -22.76
CA SER A 55 -74.61 16.87 -21.29
C SER A 55 -73.35 16.23 -20.64
N VAL A 56 -72.95 15.06 -21.16
CA VAL A 56 -71.71 14.41 -20.71
C VAL A 56 -70.47 15.25 -21.03
N TRP A 57 -70.42 15.86 -22.22
CA TRP A 57 -69.37 16.77 -22.62
C TRP A 57 -69.29 18.00 -21.70
N MET A 58 -70.44 18.63 -21.38
CA MET A 58 -70.51 19.73 -20.46
C MET A 58 -70.13 19.34 -19.03
N LEU A 59 -70.53 18.12 -18.56
CA LEU A 59 -70.08 17.57 -17.32
C LEU A 59 -68.56 17.32 -17.28
N LEU A 60 -67.98 16.79 -18.37
CA LEU A 60 -66.56 16.60 -18.49
C LEU A 60 -65.80 17.93 -18.52
N VAL A 61 -66.33 18.93 -19.23
CA VAL A 61 -65.73 20.29 -19.24
C VAL A 61 -65.83 20.92 -17.85
N VAL A 62 -66.95 20.82 -17.17
CA VAL A 62 -67.08 21.27 -15.78
C VAL A 62 -66.19 20.51 -14.83
N LEU A 63 -66.08 19.17 -15.02
CA LEU A 63 -65.16 18.35 -14.23
C LEU A 63 -63.70 18.75 -14.45
N VAL A 64 -63.31 19.04 -15.71
CA VAL A 64 -61.96 19.54 -16.05
C VAL A 64 -61.70 20.92 -15.48
N LEU A 65 -62.72 21.80 -15.50
CA LEU A 65 -62.66 23.14 -14.88
C LEU A 65 -62.70 23.13 -13.35
N LEU A 66 -63.28 22.05 -12.75
CA LEU A 66 -63.26 21.81 -11.31
C LEU A 66 -62.08 20.97 -10.84
N LEU A 67 -61.22 20.44 -11.78
CA LEU A 67 -59.96 19.86 -11.37
C LEU A 67 -59.18 20.97 -10.64
N PRO A 68 -58.70 20.68 -9.43
CA PRO A 68 -57.91 21.68 -8.71
C PRO A 68 -56.77 22.12 -9.61
N THR A 69 -56.76 23.39 -9.95
CA THR A 69 -55.60 24.03 -10.58
C THR A 69 -54.38 23.56 -9.80
N VAL A 70 -53.37 23.06 -10.53
CA VAL A 70 -52.11 22.65 -9.94
C VAL A 70 -51.70 23.73 -8.95
N SER A 71 -51.75 23.41 -7.66
CA SER A 71 -51.47 24.37 -6.61
C SER A 71 -50.09 24.93 -6.83
N ASP A 72 -50.01 26.21 -7.18
CA ASP A 72 -48.73 26.94 -7.32
C ASP A 72 -47.99 26.85 -5.99
N ALA A 73 -46.95 26.03 -5.95
CA ALA A 73 -46.14 25.81 -4.77
C ALA A 73 -44.77 25.23 -5.17
N CYS A 74 -43.74 25.74 -4.57
CA CYS A 74 -42.42 25.14 -4.67
C CYS A 74 -42.37 23.79 -3.92
N GLY A 75 -41.65 22.82 -4.50
CA GLY A 75 -41.34 21.56 -3.86
C GLY A 75 -40.24 21.68 -2.80
N ASP A 76 -39.47 20.60 -2.64
CA ASP A 76 -38.38 20.55 -1.68
C ASP A 76 -37.38 21.70 -1.87
N PRO A 77 -36.94 22.38 -0.78
CA PRO A 77 -35.90 23.40 -0.85
C PRO A 77 -34.56 22.83 -1.31
N PRO A 78 -33.74 23.64 -1.98
CA PRO A 78 -32.43 23.20 -2.45
C PRO A 78 -31.56 22.65 -1.32
N ARG A 79 -30.84 21.56 -1.59
CA ARG A 79 -29.94 20.90 -0.64
C ARG A 79 -28.52 21.36 -0.85
N PHE A 80 -27.81 21.59 0.24
CA PHE A 80 -26.44 22.09 0.25
C PHE A 80 -25.54 21.15 1.07
N GLU A 81 -24.26 21.09 0.71
CA GLU A 81 -23.27 20.28 1.44
C GLU A 81 -22.89 20.94 2.76
N THR A 82 -22.70 22.25 2.76
CA THR A 82 -22.18 23.01 3.90
C THR A 82 -23.27 23.63 4.76
N MET A 83 -24.51 23.65 4.26
CA MET A 83 -25.67 24.26 4.92
C MET A 83 -26.77 23.24 5.20
N ARG A 84 -27.59 23.53 6.20
CA ARG A 84 -28.81 22.79 6.55
C ARG A 84 -30.00 23.73 6.65
N LEU A 85 -31.15 23.26 6.25
CA LEU A 85 -32.40 24.01 6.42
C LEU A 85 -32.64 24.28 7.91
N ARG A 86 -33.02 25.51 8.24
CA ARG A 86 -33.47 25.92 9.57
C ARG A 86 -34.91 25.48 9.78
N GLY A 87 -35.11 24.50 10.64
CA GLY A 87 -36.43 23.92 10.94
C GLY A 87 -36.76 22.69 10.09
N ALA A 88 -37.98 22.18 10.29
CA ALA A 88 -38.48 21.01 9.58
C ALA A 88 -38.90 21.41 8.13
N PRO A 89 -38.58 20.62 7.11
CA PRO A 89 -39.05 20.85 5.75
C PRO A 89 -40.58 20.67 5.70
N LYS A 90 -41.23 21.53 4.93
CA LYS A 90 -42.67 21.39 4.63
C LYS A 90 -42.80 20.64 3.29
N PRO A 91 -43.93 19.96 3.08
CA PRO A 91 -44.16 19.25 1.84
C PRO A 91 -44.41 20.18 0.63
N ARG A 92 -44.82 21.44 0.89
CA ARG A 92 -45.03 22.48 -0.13
C ARG A 92 -44.80 23.87 0.45
N TYR A 93 -44.32 24.80 -0.37
CA TYR A 93 -44.08 26.19 -0.01
C TYR A 93 -44.81 27.10 -1.00
N ARG A 94 -45.48 28.13 -0.49
CA ARG A 94 -46.24 29.10 -1.31
C ARG A 94 -45.27 30.11 -1.97
N PRO A 95 -45.58 30.64 -3.15
CA PRO A 95 -44.86 31.76 -3.71
C PRO A 95 -44.71 32.91 -2.70
N GLY A 96 -43.49 33.47 -2.61
CA GLY A 96 -43.10 34.48 -1.63
C GLY A 96 -42.61 33.91 -0.29
N GLU A 97 -42.83 32.61 0.00
CA GLU A 97 -42.36 32.01 1.24
C GLU A 97 -40.81 31.85 1.23
N ARG A 98 -40.21 32.22 2.35
CA ARG A 98 -38.73 32.22 2.50
C ARG A 98 -38.30 31.10 3.42
N VAL A 99 -37.29 30.38 2.99
CA VAL A 99 -36.56 29.39 3.81
C VAL A 99 -35.17 29.93 4.19
N GLN A 100 -34.71 29.58 5.39
CA GLN A 100 -33.39 29.97 5.89
C GLN A 100 -32.52 28.76 6.14
N TYR A 101 -31.21 28.95 5.95
CA TYR A 101 -30.22 27.92 6.18
C TYR A 101 -29.24 28.34 7.26
N ASP A 102 -28.81 27.35 8.05
CA ASP A 102 -27.70 27.47 8.99
C ASP A 102 -26.52 26.67 8.51
N CYS A 103 -25.30 27.14 8.81
CA CYS A 103 -24.13 26.34 8.54
C CYS A 103 -24.18 25.03 9.33
N ARG A 104 -23.79 23.92 8.70
CA ARG A 104 -23.67 22.63 9.40
C ARG A 104 -22.57 22.71 10.47
N LEU A 105 -22.58 21.78 11.42
CA LEU A 105 -21.48 21.64 12.38
C LEU A 105 -20.15 21.46 11.61
N GLY A 106 -19.10 22.08 12.10
CA GLY A 106 -17.81 22.10 11.39
C GLY A 106 -17.68 23.18 10.30
N PHE A 107 -18.76 23.94 10.03
CA PHE A 107 -18.76 25.03 9.05
C PHE A 107 -19.09 26.38 9.68
N LYS A 108 -18.64 27.48 9.05
CA LYS A 108 -18.88 28.87 9.45
C LYS A 108 -19.31 29.69 8.22
N PRO A 109 -20.03 30.81 8.42
CA PRO A 109 -20.38 31.70 7.33
C PRO A 109 -19.13 32.22 6.58
N ILE A 110 -19.25 32.33 5.25
CA ILE A 110 -18.20 32.93 4.40
C ILE A 110 -18.19 34.44 4.63
N VAL A 111 -17.02 35.04 4.58
CA VAL A 111 -16.82 36.49 4.68
C VAL A 111 -16.29 36.98 3.31
N PRO A 112 -16.92 38.03 2.68
CA PRO A 112 -18.11 38.76 3.11
C PRO A 112 -19.38 37.91 3.17
N LEU A 113 -20.29 38.25 4.08
CA LEU A 113 -21.50 37.47 4.32
C LEU A 113 -22.34 37.32 3.05
N ARG A 114 -22.59 36.08 2.64
CA ARG A 114 -23.51 35.71 1.56
C ARG A 114 -24.91 35.42 2.11
N SER A 115 -25.94 35.60 1.24
CA SER A 115 -27.32 35.22 1.59
C SER A 115 -27.38 33.72 1.96
N ARG A 116 -28.16 33.40 3.00
CA ARG A 116 -28.45 32.04 3.43
C ARG A 116 -29.98 31.82 3.47
N SER A 117 -30.70 32.48 2.56
CA SER A 117 -32.12 32.29 2.43
C SER A 117 -32.53 32.21 0.96
N ALA A 118 -33.40 31.28 0.64
CA ALA A 118 -34.04 31.16 -0.66
C ALA A 118 -35.55 31.51 -0.54
N VAL A 119 -36.12 32.05 -1.60
CA VAL A 119 -37.51 32.43 -1.72
C VAL A 119 -38.13 31.55 -2.79
N CYS A 120 -39.36 31.06 -2.53
CA CYS A 120 -40.17 30.44 -3.56
C CYS A 120 -40.71 31.53 -4.48
N GLU A 121 -40.32 31.49 -5.76
CA GLU A 121 -40.71 32.47 -6.77
C GLU A 121 -42.11 32.16 -7.36
N ASP A 122 -42.68 33.08 -8.07
CA ASP A 122 -44.04 32.93 -8.65
C ASP A 122 -44.14 31.86 -9.72
N ASP A 123 -43.00 31.46 -10.27
CA ASP A 123 -42.85 30.38 -11.26
C ASP A 123 -42.70 28.96 -10.62
N ASN A 124 -42.92 28.88 -9.30
CA ASN A 124 -42.77 27.66 -8.50
C ASN A 124 -41.32 27.12 -8.44
N THR A 125 -40.33 27.95 -8.71
CA THR A 125 -38.89 27.64 -8.54
C THR A 125 -38.35 28.33 -7.29
N TRP A 126 -37.21 27.82 -6.80
CA TRP A 126 -36.48 28.46 -5.72
C TRP A 126 -35.50 29.50 -6.28
N SER A 127 -35.46 30.68 -5.65
CA SER A 127 -34.43 31.67 -5.98
C SER A 127 -33.05 31.10 -5.90
N ALA A 128 -32.15 31.50 -6.81
CA ALA A 128 -30.77 31.00 -6.86
C ALA A 128 -30.06 31.28 -5.51
N LEU A 129 -29.53 30.27 -4.91
CA LEU A 129 -28.74 30.33 -3.68
C LEU A 129 -27.47 29.55 -3.84
N GLU A 130 -26.34 30.19 -3.55
CA GLU A 130 -25.02 29.55 -3.54
C GLU A 130 -24.63 29.11 -2.13
N GLU A 131 -23.63 28.21 -2.06
CA GLU A 131 -22.99 27.83 -0.80
C GLU A 131 -22.46 29.08 -0.07
N ALA A 132 -22.94 29.30 1.13
CA ALA A 132 -22.60 30.46 1.94
C ALA A 132 -21.83 30.13 3.21
N CYS A 133 -21.41 28.86 3.35
CA CYS A 133 -20.64 28.37 4.49
C CYS A 133 -19.35 27.72 4.03
N THR A 134 -18.29 27.88 4.81
CA THR A 134 -16.96 27.30 4.60
C THR A 134 -16.54 26.49 5.82
N ARG A 135 -15.63 25.55 5.65
CA ARG A 135 -15.09 24.74 6.75
C ARG A 135 -14.46 25.64 7.82
N LYS A 136 -14.68 25.33 9.08
CA LYS A 136 -13.92 25.89 10.20
C LYS A 136 -12.49 25.38 10.18
N SER A 137 -11.58 26.12 10.79
CA SER A 137 -10.18 25.74 10.95
C SER A 137 -9.92 25.22 12.35
N CYS A 138 -9.26 24.08 12.47
CA CYS A 138 -8.65 23.67 13.72
C CYS A 138 -7.50 24.61 14.11
N PRO A 139 -7.07 24.61 15.39
CA PRO A 139 -5.88 25.33 15.80
C PRO A 139 -4.66 24.91 14.99
N ASN A 140 -3.76 25.86 14.74
CA ASN A 140 -2.50 25.53 14.07
C ASN A 140 -1.60 24.76 15.06
N LEU A 141 -1.08 23.61 14.61
CA LEU A 141 -0.11 22.81 15.35
C LEU A 141 1.28 23.26 14.94
N GLY A 142 2.15 23.45 15.93
CA GLY A 142 3.57 23.63 15.69
C GLY A 142 4.29 22.29 15.55
N ASP A 143 5.51 22.33 15.03
CA ASP A 143 6.39 21.17 15.02
C ASP A 143 6.67 20.71 16.46
N PRO A 144 6.60 19.41 16.75
CA PRO A 144 7.05 18.89 18.04
C PRO A 144 8.57 19.06 18.18
N VAL A 145 9.04 19.15 19.40
CA VAL A 145 10.49 19.16 19.66
C VAL A 145 11.10 17.87 19.09
N ASN A 146 12.13 17.99 18.27
CA ASN A 146 12.79 16.89 17.56
C ASN A 146 11.88 16.14 16.57
N GLY A 147 10.93 16.84 15.96
CA GLY A 147 10.04 16.30 14.95
C GLY A 147 9.46 17.37 14.04
N GLN A 148 8.59 16.98 13.16
CA GLN A 148 7.89 17.82 12.18
C GLN A 148 6.44 17.43 12.07
N VAL A 149 5.56 18.41 11.74
CA VAL A 149 4.16 18.19 11.42
C VAL A 149 3.88 18.51 9.94
N TYR A 150 3.17 17.62 9.27
CA TYR A 150 2.75 17.77 7.87
C TYR A 150 1.23 17.78 7.80
N PHE A 151 0.65 18.84 7.22
CA PHE A 151 -0.78 18.91 6.98
C PHE A 151 -1.09 18.33 5.60
N VAL A 152 -1.95 17.32 5.54
CA VAL A 152 -2.41 16.77 4.26
C VAL A 152 -3.05 17.87 3.44
N ASN A 153 -2.60 18.07 2.20
CA ASN A 153 -2.99 19.17 1.31
C ASN A 153 -2.74 20.59 1.88
N GLY A 154 -1.81 20.73 2.82
CA GLY A 154 -1.51 22.03 3.44
C GLY A 154 -2.68 22.65 4.22
N SER A 155 -3.66 21.84 4.65
CA SER A 155 -4.94 22.31 5.19
C SER A 155 -5.09 21.92 6.66
N VAL A 156 -5.59 22.86 7.45
CA VAL A 156 -5.99 22.68 8.87
C VAL A 156 -7.51 22.79 9.05
N LEU A 157 -8.27 22.67 7.96
CA LEU A 157 -9.71 22.81 7.97
C LEU A 157 -10.40 21.53 8.51
N PHE A 158 -11.62 21.66 8.94
CA PHE A 158 -12.48 20.53 9.34
C PHE A 158 -12.40 19.37 8.33
N GLY A 159 -12.06 18.18 8.80
CA GLY A 159 -11.83 16.99 7.99
C GLY A 159 -10.41 16.83 7.46
N SER A 160 -9.46 17.73 7.81
CA SER A 160 -8.04 17.60 7.48
C SER A 160 -7.30 16.72 8.48
N GLN A 161 -6.12 16.24 8.07
CA GLN A 161 -5.22 15.43 8.88
C GLN A 161 -3.89 16.15 9.08
N ALA A 162 -3.32 16.01 10.27
CA ALA A 162 -1.97 16.39 10.62
C ALA A 162 -1.15 15.13 10.90
N HIS A 163 -0.07 14.91 10.16
CA HIS A 163 0.82 13.78 10.28
C HIS A 163 2.12 14.22 10.95
N PHE A 164 2.56 13.50 11.97
CA PHE A 164 3.76 13.79 12.73
C PHE A 164 4.86 12.78 12.41
N VAL A 165 6.08 13.25 12.32
CA VAL A 165 7.29 12.45 12.13
C VAL A 165 8.36 12.93 13.09
N CYS A 166 8.95 12.03 13.84
CA CYS A 166 10.10 12.36 14.67
C CYS A 166 11.40 12.33 13.85
N ASN A 167 12.34 13.17 14.22
CA ASN A 167 13.68 13.17 13.64
C ASN A 167 14.39 11.84 13.93
N GLN A 168 15.38 11.52 13.11
CA GLN A 168 16.19 10.33 13.29
C GLN A 168 16.82 10.27 14.68
N GLY A 169 16.72 9.13 15.35
CA GLY A 169 17.18 8.95 16.73
C GLY A 169 16.14 9.30 17.79
N PHE A 170 14.91 9.59 17.40
CA PHE A 170 13.79 9.85 18.28
C PHE A 170 12.61 8.94 17.96
N TYR A 171 11.90 8.48 18.98
CA TYR A 171 10.66 7.72 18.83
C TYR A 171 9.46 8.57 19.24
N MET A 172 8.29 8.20 18.74
CA MET A 172 7.06 8.97 18.95
C MET A 172 6.25 8.41 20.11
N ILE A 173 5.85 9.29 21.02
CA ILE A 173 4.86 9.01 22.07
C ILE A 173 3.60 9.80 21.74
N GLY A 174 2.48 9.11 21.53
CA GLY A 174 1.21 9.69 21.12
C GLY A 174 0.78 9.28 19.73
N ALA A 175 -0.29 9.89 19.23
CA ALA A 175 -0.87 9.57 17.94
C ALA A 175 -0.05 10.17 16.78
N ARG A 176 0.33 9.35 15.81
CA ARG A 176 1.06 9.81 14.61
C ARG A 176 0.21 10.70 13.71
N ILE A 177 -1.11 10.49 13.69
CA ILE A 177 -2.04 11.20 12.83
C ILE A 177 -3.14 11.79 13.70
N LEU A 178 -3.34 13.09 13.60
CA LEU A 178 -4.45 13.78 14.21
C LEU A 178 -5.47 14.19 13.14
N HIS A 179 -6.75 14.13 13.52
CA HIS A 179 -7.88 14.50 12.67
C HIS A 179 -8.55 15.76 13.19
N CYS A 180 -8.79 16.73 12.29
CA CYS A 180 -9.57 17.91 12.63
C CYS A 180 -11.06 17.56 12.62
N GLU A 181 -11.65 17.38 13.79
CA GLU A 181 -13.02 16.87 13.99
C GLU A 181 -13.89 17.86 14.73
N ILE A 182 -15.19 17.54 14.81
CA ILE A 182 -16.16 18.31 15.61
C ILE A 182 -15.92 17.99 17.08
N SER A 183 -15.60 19.05 17.84
CA SER A 183 -15.52 19.01 19.29
C SER A 183 -16.59 19.95 19.85
N GLU A 184 -17.64 19.41 20.47
CA GLU A 184 -18.81 20.15 20.96
C GLU A 184 -19.46 21.03 19.89
N ASN A 185 -19.33 22.35 19.97
CA ASN A 185 -19.89 23.31 19.00
C ASN A 185 -18.83 23.91 18.06
N ASN A 186 -17.60 23.42 18.12
CA ASN A 186 -16.48 23.91 17.32
C ASN A 186 -15.76 22.75 16.62
N VAL A 187 -14.56 23.01 16.12
CA VAL A 187 -13.65 21.99 15.58
C VAL A 187 -12.35 22.05 16.37
N ASN A 188 -11.78 20.89 16.64
CA ASN A 188 -10.48 20.73 17.28
C ASN A 188 -9.82 19.46 16.75
N TRP A 189 -8.54 19.29 17.05
CA TRP A 189 -7.84 18.03 16.81
C TRP A 189 -8.38 16.97 17.78
N ASN A 190 -8.47 15.73 17.31
CA ASN A 190 -9.06 14.62 18.07
C ASN A 190 -8.18 14.15 19.25
N ASP A 191 -6.90 14.54 19.27
CA ASP A 191 -5.95 14.20 20.33
C ASP A 191 -4.90 15.31 20.49
N ASP A 192 -4.07 15.20 21.51
CA ASP A 192 -2.93 16.09 21.75
C ASP A 192 -1.77 15.77 20.80
N PRO A 193 -0.95 16.78 20.40
CA PRO A 193 0.23 16.55 19.60
C PRO A 193 1.19 15.56 20.26
N PRO A 194 1.79 14.61 19.49
CA PRO A 194 2.74 13.66 20.05
C PRO A 194 4.07 14.33 20.45
N VAL A 195 4.82 13.63 21.26
CA VAL A 195 6.16 14.02 21.72
C VAL A 195 7.19 13.10 21.08
N CYS A 196 8.34 13.67 20.68
CA CYS A 196 9.48 12.89 20.17
C CYS A 196 10.55 12.79 21.24
N GLU A 197 10.71 11.59 21.82
CA GLU A 197 11.68 11.26 22.84
C GLU A 197 12.91 10.57 22.24
N LYS A 198 14.07 10.73 22.87
CA LYS A 198 15.31 10.09 22.40
C LYS A 198 15.23 8.58 22.47
N ILE A 199 15.67 7.92 21.42
CA ILE A 199 15.88 6.47 21.42
C ILE A 199 17.10 6.15 22.25
N LEU A 200 16.90 5.34 23.29
CA LEU A 200 17.93 4.83 24.18
C LEU A 200 17.81 3.31 24.27
N CYS A 201 18.95 2.63 24.32
CA CYS A 201 19.03 1.21 24.60
C CYS A 201 19.70 0.96 25.93
N SER A 202 19.17 0.06 26.71
CA SER A 202 19.80 -0.47 27.90
C SER A 202 21.06 -1.26 27.54
N THR A 203 21.90 -1.54 28.54
CA THR A 203 23.08 -2.39 28.37
C THR A 203 22.70 -3.73 27.73
N PRO A 204 23.35 -4.13 26.62
CA PRO A 204 23.02 -5.40 25.97
C PRO A 204 23.44 -6.57 26.85
N GLY A 205 22.81 -7.74 26.65
CA GLY A 205 23.02 -8.93 27.46
C GLY A 205 24.48 -9.41 27.49
N ASN A 206 24.95 -9.80 28.68
CA ASN A 206 26.25 -10.46 28.82
C ASN A 206 26.22 -11.86 28.21
N ILE A 207 27.32 -12.25 27.57
CA ILE A 207 27.47 -13.58 26.98
C ILE A 207 28.45 -14.45 27.79
N LYS A 208 28.23 -15.76 27.78
CA LYS A 208 29.14 -16.71 28.41
C LYS A 208 30.41 -16.87 27.58
N ASN A 209 31.57 -16.94 28.23
CA ASN A 209 32.88 -17.06 27.60
C ASN A 209 33.23 -15.90 26.63
N GLY A 210 32.69 -14.74 26.86
CA GLY A 210 32.94 -13.56 26.04
C GLY A 210 32.51 -12.28 26.72
N ARG A 211 32.80 -11.19 26.07
CA ARG A 211 32.52 -9.82 26.54
C ARG A 211 32.22 -8.91 25.36
N PHE A 212 31.67 -7.75 25.63
CA PHE A 212 31.49 -6.70 24.64
C PHE A 212 32.33 -5.46 24.97
N THR A 213 32.52 -4.64 23.97
CA THR A 213 33.30 -3.38 24.10
C THR A 213 32.46 -2.27 24.70
N VAL A 214 33.09 -1.41 25.51
CA VAL A 214 32.53 -0.16 26.02
C VAL A 214 31.23 -0.35 26.81
N TYR A 215 31.35 -0.66 28.08
CA TYR A 215 30.21 -0.70 29.00
C TYR A 215 29.69 0.72 29.27
N LYS A 216 28.38 0.91 29.12
CA LYS A 216 27.59 2.10 29.47
C LYS A 216 26.26 1.66 30.06
N ASP A 217 25.66 2.50 30.88
CA ASP A 217 24.31 2.26 31.40
C ASP A 217 23.26 2.45 30.31
N GLU A 218 23.50 3.41 29.40
CA GLU A 218 22.61 3.72 28.26
C GLU A 218 23.41 3.96 26.99
N TYR A 219 22.85 3.49 25.88
CA TYR A 219 23.38 3.68 24.53
C TYR A 219 22.37 4.46 23.69
N HIS A 220 22.86 5.42 22.93
CA HIS A 220 22.03 6.22 22.05
C HIS A 220 21.78 5.49 20.71
N TYR A 221 20.77 5.95 20.01
CA TYR A 221 20.47 5.49 18.65
C TYR A 221 21.74 5.45 17.78
N ASN A 222 21.90 4.37 17.04
CA ASN A 222 23.04 4.11 16.16
C ASN A 222 24.38 3.85 16.87
N GLU A 223 24.43 3.83 18.20
CA GLU A 223 25.62 3.35 18.92
C GLU A 223 25.79 1.85 18.74
N VAL A 224 27.05 1.45 18.63
CA VAL A 224 27.45 0.06 18.31
C VAL A 224 28.23 -0.53 19.48
N VAL A 225 27.84 -1.73 19.90
CA VAL A 225 28.66 -2.60 20.74
C VAL A 225 29.20 -3.75 19.92
N THR A 226 30.43 -4.16 20.23
CA THR A 226 31.09 -5.29 19.54
C THR A 226 31.41 -6.37 20.55
N TYR A 227 30.88 -7.56 20.31
CA TYR A 227 31.15 -8.77 21.10
C TYR A 227 32.41 -9.47 20.64
N MET A 228 33.13 -10.04 21.57
CA MET A 228 34.29 -10.89 21.33
C MET A 228 34.31 -12.04 22.30
N CYS A 229 34.79 -13.17 21.87
CA CYS A 229 34.97 -14.33 22.74
C CYS A 229 36.30 -14.19 23.51
N ASP A 230 36.29 -14.68 24.75
CA ASP A 230 37.50 -14.82 25.55
C ASP A 230 38.37 -15.96 25.03
N PRO A 231 39.70 -15.93 25.28
CA PRO A 231 40.57 -17.07 24.97
C PRO A 231 40.08 -18.33 25.70
N SER A 232 40.06 -19.44 25.00
CA SER A 232 39.71 -20.70 25.60
C SER A 232 40.88 -21.26 26.42
N ASN A 233 40.59 -21.82 27.60
CA ASN A 233 41.57 -22.55 28.41
C ASN A 233 41.75 -24.00 27.96
N GLY A 234 40.98 -24.45 26.94
CA GLY A 234 40.99 -25.79 26.41
C GLY A 234 41.80 -25.91 25.10
N PRO A 235 41.80 -27.11 24.49
CA PRO A 235 42.53 -27.37 23.26
C PRO A 235 41.89 -26.73 22.01
N ASP A 236 40.63 -26.29 22.10
CA ASP A 236 39.86 -25.73 20.99
C ASP A 236 39.37 -24.34 21.36
N GLU A 237 39.43 -23.41 20.38
CA GLU A 237 39.06 -22.01 20.51
C GLU A 237 37.54 -21.83 20.54
N TYR A 238 37.06 -20.79 21.24
CA TYR A 238 35.67 -20.38 21.14
C TYR A 238 35.42 -19.69 19.78
N SER A 239 34.30 -20.03 19.17
CA SER A 239 33.79 -19.34 17.99
C SER A 239 32.62 -18.45 18.40
N LEU A 240 32.61 -17.24 17.89
CA LEU A 240 31.49 -16.32 18.04
C LEU A 240 30.40 -16.69 17.02
N VAL A 241 29.27 -17.16 17.52
CA VAL A 241 28.10 -17.56 16.73
C VAL A 241 27.00 -16.53 16.89
N GLY A 242 26.58 -15.94 15.81
CA GLY A 242 25.66 -14.80 15.76
C GLY A 242 26.33 -13.55 15.24
N GLU A 243 25.66 -12.41 15.38
CA GLU A 243 26.19 -11.12 14.99
C GLU A 243 27.16 -10.56 16.03
N SER A 244 28.35 -10.20 15.59
CA SER A 244 29.37 -9.67 16.51
C SER A 244 29.12 -8.21 16.89
N ARG A 245 28.37 -7.48 16.08
CA ARG A 245 28.08 -6.05 16.27
C ARG A 245 26.58 -5.84 16.41
N LEU A 246 26.18 -5.30 17.56
CA LEU A 246 24.82 -4.89 17.81
C LEU A 246 24.74 -3.38 17.76
N ILE A 247 23.70 -2.88 17.10
CA ILE A 247 23.42 -1.46 16.91
C ILE A 247 22.12 -1.13 17.65
N CYS A 248 22.07 -0.08 18.41
CA CYS A 248 20.84 0.43 19.01
C CYS A 248 19.98 1.02 17.91
N VAL A 249 18.85 0.36 17.55
CA VAL A 249 18.02 0.71 16.39
C VAL A 249 16.68 1.31 16.75
N ASP A 250 16.18 1.06 17.96
CA ASP A 250 14.88 1.56 18.44
C ASP A 250 14.89 1.59 19.96
N GLN A 251 13.82 2.13 20.57
CA GLN A 251 13.72 2.22 22.03
C GLN A 251 13.89 0.82 22.65
N ASP A 252 14.96 0.71 23.44
CA ASP A 252 15.40 -0.52 24.11
C ASP A 252 15.52 -1.76 23.21
N ARG A 253 15.85 -1.52 21.93
CA ARG A 253 15.96 -2.58 20.92
C ARG A 253 17.30 -2.53 20.18
N TRP A 254 18.01 -3.64 20.27
CA TRP A 254 19.24 -3.91 19.54
C TRP A 254 18.94 -4.55 18.18
N SER A 255 19.81 -4.35 17.20
CA SER A 255 19.66 -4.88 15.82
C SER A 255 19.56 -6.40 15.75
N SER A 256 20.12 -7.11 16.74
CA SER A 256 20.01 -8.58 16.89
C SER A 256 20.19 -8.97 18.35
N ASP A 257 19.92 -10.24 18.63
CA ASP A 257 20.22 -10.83 19.93
C ASP A 257 21.75 -10.94 20.15
N PRO A 258 22.23 -10.91 21.41
CA PRO A 258 23.64 -11.15 21.72
C PRO A 258 24.11 -12.51 21.17
N PRO A 259 25.36 -12.56 20.60
CA PRO A 259 25.91 -13.78 20.08
C PRO A 259 26.31 -14.77 21.19
N GLU A 260 26.63 -15.99 20.81
CA GLU A 260 27.15 -17.04 21.70
C GLU A 260 28.65 -17.29 21.43
N CYS A 261 29.43 -17.42 22.51
CA CYS A 261 30.79 -17.95 22.43
C CYS A 261 30.82 -19.41 22.83
N LYS A 262 30.89 -20.29 21.83
CA LYS A 262 30.92 -21.76 22.03
C LYS A 262 31.99 -22.40 21.13
N VAL A 263 32.47 -23.59 21.55
CA VAL A 263 33.35 -24.37 20.71
C VAL A 263 32.51 -24.98 19.59
N VAL A 264 32.79 -24.54 18.35
CA VAL A 264 32.21 -25.10 17.12
C VAL A 264 33.34 -25.69 16.32
N LYS A 265 33.33 -26.99 16.10
CA LYS A 265 34.37 -27.73 15.40
C LYS A 265 33.76 -28.84 14.57
N CYS A 266 33.99 -28.76 13.28
CA CYS A 266 33.56 -29.78 12.34
C CYS A 266 34.64 -30.86 12.17
N ASP A 267 34.21 -32.09 11.96
CA ASP A 267 35.11 -33.21 11.69
C ASP A 267 35.80 -33.04 10.34
N TYR A 268 36.93 -33.74 10.15
CA TYR A 268 37.65 -33.69 8.90
C TYR A 268 36.77 -34.26 7.78
N PRO A 269 36.48 -33.44 6.73
CA PRO A 269 35.58 -33.89 5.68
C PRO A 269 36.35 -34.82 4.69
N VAL A 270 35.84 -36.00 4.46
CA VAL A 270 36.39 -37.02 3.56
C VAL A 270 35.44 -37.23 2.39
N VAL A 271 35.98 -37.18 1.16
CA VAL A 271 35.20 -37.49 -0.05
C VAL A 271 35.96 -38.63 -0.78
N GLU A 272 35.31 -39.79 -0.94
CA GLU A 272 35.83 -40.88 -1.72
C GLU A 272 36.03 -40.48 -3.18
N HIS A 273 37.18 -40.82 -3.76
CA HIS A 273 37.55 -40.42 -5.15
C HIS A 273 37.57 -38.91 -5.40
N GLY A 274 37.73 -38.12 -4.33
CA GLY A 274 37.87 -36.69 -4.37
C GLY A 274 39.05 -36.18 -3.56
N MET A 275 39.38 -34.94 -3.72
CA MET A 275 40.42 -34.24 -2.97
C MET A 275 39.95 -32.86 -2.53
N ILE A 276 40.48 -32.37 -1.43
CA ILE A 276 40.32 -30.98 -1.02
C ILE A 276 41.15 -30.09 -1.92
N LEU A 277 40.52 -29.19 -2.67
CA LEU A 277 41.16 -28.23 -3.55
C LEU A 277 41.70 -27.03 -2.78
N SER A 278 40.90 -26.54 -1.82
CA SER A 278 41.29 -25.41 -0.97
C SER A 278 40.65 -25.52 0.42
N GLY A 279 41.16 -24.73 1.36
CA GLY A 279 40.63 -24.70 2.74
C GLY A 279 41.28 -25.72 3.67
N PHE A 280 42.46 -26.27 3.33
CA PHE A 280 43.22 -27.17 4.19
C PHE A 280 43.52 -26.59 5.56
N ARG A 281 43.09 -27.25 6.63
CA ARG A 281 43.33 -26.87 8.03
C ARG A 281 43.50 -28.14 8.87
N ARG A 282 44.18 -27.99 10.01
CA ARG A 282 44.27 -29.11 11.00
C ARG A 282 42.98 -29.27 11.80
N LYS A 283 42.27 -28.14 11.99
CA LYS A 283 40.97 -28.05 12.70
C LYS A 283 40.06 -27.13 11.94
N PHE A 284 38.80 -27.50 11.84
CA PHE A 284 37.78 -26.71 11.13
C PHE A 284 36.81 -26.13 12.15
N TYR A 285 36.96 -24.83 12.41
CA TYR A 285 36.09 -24.07 13.29
C TYR A 285 34.93 -23.44 12.53
N TYR A 286 34.04 -22.79 13.22
CA TYR A 286 32.90 -22.08 12.65
C TYR A 286 33.27 -21.22 11.45
N LYS A 287 32.45 -21.30 10.41
CA LYS A 287 32.68 -20.62 9.10
C LYS A 287 33.92 -21.08 8.35
N ALA A 288 34.60 -22.17 8.78
CA ALA A 288 35.64 -22.76 7.96
C ALA A 288 35.03 -23.30 6.66
N GLN A 289 35.63 -22.91 5.54
CA GLN A 289 35.19 -23.31 4.20
C GLN A 289 36.17 -24.28 3.59
N VAL A 290 35.62 -25.32 2.94
CA VAL A 290 36.40 -26.37 2.23
C VAL A 290 35.84 -26.54 0.83
N VAL A 291 36.72 -26.59 -0.17
CA VAL A 291 36.35 -26.80 -1.57
C VAL A 291 36.89 -28.14 -2.03
N PHE A 292 36.04 -28.95 -2.65
CA PHE A 292 36.38 -30.27 -3.18
C PHE A 292 36.48 -30.29 -4.71
N GLN A 293 37.28 -31.24 -5.19
CA GLN A 293 37.34 -31.62 -6.60
C GLN A 293 37.40 -33.15 -6.69
N CYS A 294 36.61 -33.73 -7.61
CA CYS A 294 36.70 -35.15 -7.89
C CYS A 294 37.93 -35.52 -8.71
N ASN A 295 38.44 -36.71 -8.49
CA ASN A 295 39.50 -37.30 -9.27
C ASN A 295 39.07 -37.50 -10.74
N GLN A 296 40.03 -37.62 -11.64
CA GLN A 296 39.76 -37.83 -13.07
C GLN A 296 38.89 -39.07 -13.28
N GLY A 297 37.83 -38.96 -14.07
CA GLY A 297 36.85 -40.05 -14.33
C GLY A 297 35.70 -40.10 -13.35
N PHE A 298 35.61 -39.15 -12.42
CA PHE A 298 34.47 -39.02 -11.47
C PHE A 298 33.82 -37.64 -11.62
N SER A 299 32.51 -37.60 -11.45
CA SER A 299 31.71 -36.37 -11.41
C SER A 299 31.25 -36.07 -9.98
N LEU A 300 31.25 -34.80 -9.62
CA LEU A 300 30.81 -34.32 -8.30
C LEU A 300 29.31 -34.23 -8.25
N HIS A 301 28.74 -34.81 -7.20
CA HIS A 301 27.32 -34.69 -6.84
C HIS A 301 27.19 -33.95 -5.52
N GLY A 302 26.41 -32.91 -5.49
CA GLY A 302 26.29 -31.98 -4.37
C GLY A 302 27.08 -30.67 -4.61
N SER A 303 27.28 -29.90 -3.56
CA SER A 303 28.08 -28.66 -3.64
C SER A 303 29.58 -28.98 -3.56
N ASN A 304 30.37 -28.34 -4.42
CA ASN A 304 31.81 -28.44 -4.30
C ASN A 304 32.41 -27.69 -3.11
N THR A 305 31.59 -26.86 -2.47
CA THR A 305 31.99 -25.99 -1.36
C THR A 305 31.08 -26.26 -0.17
N ILE A 306 31.68 -26.57 0.98
CA ILE A 306 30.98 -26.76 2.25
C ILE A 306 31.54 -25.83 3.31
N VAL A 307 30.70 -25.46 4.28
CA VAL A 307 31.02 -24.53 5.38
C VAL A 307 30.68 -25.19 6.70
N CYS A 308 31.55 -25.07 7.68
CA CYS A 308 31.28 -25.53 9.05
C CYS A 308 30.25 -24.61 9.70
N ASN A 309 29.06 -25.12 9.99
CA ASN A 309 27.94 -24.36 10.56
C ASN A 309 28.03 -24.28 12.10
N ALA A 310 27.09 -23.55 12.71
CA ALA A 310 27.00 -23.32 14.15
C ALA A 310 26.74 -24.58 14.98
N ASN A 311 26.30 -25.68 14.34
CA ASN A 311 25.98 -26.98 14.99
C ASN A 311 27.14 -28.00 14.90
N SER A 312 28.32 -27.54 14.48
CA SER A 312 29.51 -28.41 14.24
C SER A 312 29.28 -29.44 13.13
N THR A 313 28.44 -29.13 12.17
CA THR A 313 28.18 -29.93 10.96
C THR A 313 28.51 -29.16 9.69
N TRP A 314 28.77 -29.91 8.62
CA TRP A 314 29.05 -29.32 7.32
C TRP A 314 27.76 -28.95 6.60
N GLU A 315 27.71 -27.76 6.02
CA GLU A 315 26.58 -27.25 5.25
C GLU A 315 27.06 -26.62 3.93
N PRO A 316 26.46 -26.97 2.80
CA PRO A 316 25.60 -28.14 2.62
C PRO A 316 26.33 -29.47 2.95
N GLU A 317 25.63 -30.61 2.87
CA GLU A 317 26.22 -31.93 3.12
C GLU A 317 27.48 -32.17 2.28
N ILE A 318 28.38 -33.01 2.81
CA ILE A 318 29.64 -33.37 2.12
C ILE A 318 29.31 -34.02 0.78
N PRO A 319 29.87 -33.49 -0.34
CA PRO A 319 29.58 -33.99 -1.67
C PRO A 319 30.12 -35.40 -1.89
N THR A 320 29.62 -36.08 -2.91
CA THR A 320 30.08 -37.40 -3.35
C THR A 320 30.66 -37.33 -4.77
N CYS A 321 31.68 -38.18 -5.06
CA CYS A 321 32.24 -38.31 -6.39
C CYS A 321 31.80 -39.65 -7.00
N ALA A 322 30.91 -39.62 -7.98
CA ALA A 322 30.42 -40.80 -8.67
C ALA A 322 31.18 -41.03 -9.98
N LYS A 323 31.46 -42.30 -10.28
CA LYS A 323 32.16 -42.69 -11.53
C LYS A 323 31.33 -42.28 -12.74
N VAL A 324 31.92 -41.52 -13.66
CA VAL A 324 31.27 -41.16 -14.91
C VAL A 324 31.01 -42.45 -15.72
N PRO A 325 29.79 -42.79 -16.11
CA PRO A 325 29.53 -43.94 -17.00
C PRO A 325 30.26 -43.69 -18.32
N VAL A 326 31.17 -44.57 -18.67
CA VAL A 326 31.81 -44.53 -19.99
C VAL A 326 30.67 -44.91 -20.97
N ALA A 327 30.14 -43.91 -21.69
CA ALA A 327 29.22 -44.16 -22.77
C ALA A 327 29.93 -45.15 -23.72
N ALA A 328 29.33 -46.33 -23.92
CA ALA A 328 29.82 -47.36 -24.81
C ALA A 328 30.10 -46.69 -26.17
N THR A 329 31.38 -46.75 -26.57
CA THR A 329 31.85 -46.28 -27.86
C THR A 329 31.01 -46.95 -28.95
N VAL A 330 30.10 -46.18 -29.55
CA VAL A 330 29.40 -46.62 -30.79
C VAL A 330 30.53 -46.71 -31.83
N LYS A 331 30.83 -47.96 -32.22
CA LYS A 331 31.70 -48.24 -33.40
C LYS A 331 31.22 -47.40 -34.58
N PRO A 332 32.09 -46.69 -35.27
CA PRO A 332 31.75 -46.03 -36.51
C PRO A 332 31.44 -47.11 -37.57
N SER A 333 30.23 -47.23 -38.00
CA SER A 333 29.88 -47.91 -39.22
C SER A 333 30.47 -47.21 -40.43
N THR A 334 31.45 -47.82 -41.01
CA THR A 334 32.00 -47.47 -42.32
C THR A 334 30.94 -47.59 -43.39
N THR A 335 30.40 -46.49 -43.85
CA THR A 335 29.71 -46.43 -45.15
C THR A 335 30.48 -45.48 -46.04
N ARG A 336 31.19 -46.12 -46.99
CA ARG A 336 31.94 -45.54 -48.08
C ARG A 336 30.97 -45.00 -49.12
N ALA A 337 31.02 -43.72 -49.44
CA ALA A 337 30.51 -43.17 -50.68
C ALA A 337 31.39 -42.01 -51.13
N SER A 338 31.78 -42.21 -52.39
CA SER A 338 32.76 -41.51 -53.22
C SER A 338 32.44 -40.03 -53.49
N GLY A 339 33.45 -39.22 -53.48
CA GLY A 339 33.86 -37.96 -54.03
C GLY A 339 32.97 -37.09 -54.93
N PRO A 340 33.38 -35.92 -55.41
CA PRO A 340 34.76 -35.46 -55.68
C PRO A 340 35.11 -34.04 -55.15
N ARG A 341 36.40 -33.77 -55.10
CA ARG A 341 37.10 -32.48 -55.03
C ARG A 341 36.93 -31.70 -56.38
N PRO A 342 37.26 -30.37 -56.60
CA PRO A 342 38.15 -29.49 -55.84
C PRO A 342 37.67 -28.01 -55.75
N SER A 343 38.30 -27.16 -54.95
CA SER A 343 39.11 -26.01 -55.41
C SER A 343 39.46 -25.07 -54.28
N THR A 344 40.72 -24.94 -54.10
CA THR A 344 41.57 -23.81 -53.67
C THR A 344 40.95 -22.40 -53.75
N THR A 345 41.13 -21.60 -52.72
CA THR A 345 41.74 -20.26 -52.83
C THR A 345 42.12 -19.69 -51.45
N ALA A 346 43.40 -19.54 -51.26
CA ALA A 346 44.17 -18.43 -50.68
C ALA A 346 43.79 -17.71 -49.38
N VAL A 347 44.75 -17.74 -48.48
CA VAL A 347 45.14 -16.85 -47.40
C VAL A 347 45.34 -15.40 -47.91
N PRO A 348 45.17 -14.33 -47.09
CA PRO A 348 46.39 -13.81 -46.49
C PRO A 348 46.33 -13.44 -45.00
N SER A 349 47.47 -13.64 -44.39
CA SER A 349 47.96 -13.12 -43.13
C SER A 349 48.05 -11.59 -43.09
N SER A 350 47.84 -10.99 -41.93
CA SER A 350 48.57 -9.79 -41.47
C SER A 350 48.57 -9.78 -39.95
N THR A 351 49.65 -10.15 -39.35
CA THR A 351 50.73 -9.37 -38.68
C THR A 351 50.22 -8.22 -37.79
N GLY A 352 50.45 -8.38 -36.52
CA GLY A 352 50.56 -7.65 -35.30
C GLY A 352 50.77 -6.13 -35.33
N PRO A 353 51.13 -5.45 -34.24
CA PRO A 353 52.13 -5.80 -33.21
C PRO A 353 51.74 -5.44 -31.75
N ARG A 354 52.47 -6.01 -30.83
CA ARG A 354 52.63 -5.58 -29.42
C ARG A 354 53.59 -4.37 -29.36
N PRO A 355 53.46 -3.42 -28.43
CA PRO A 355 54.61 -3.00 -27.66
C PRO A 355 54.34 -2.82 -26.17
N ASN A 356 55.15 -3.40 -25.38
CA ASN A 356 56.21 -2.87 -24.53
C ASN A 356 55.82 -2.04 -23.29
N THR A 357 56.16 -2.65 -22.19
CA THR A 357 56.70 -2.20 -20.91
C THR A 357 57.45 -0.85 -20.97
N THR A 358 57.18 0.06 -19.96
CA THR A 358 58.23 0.91 -19.39
C THR A 358 57.79 1.46 -18.02
N THR A 359 58.46 0.99 -16.99
CA THR A 359 59.12 1.65 -15.84
C THR A 359 58.46 2.77 -15.05
N VAL A 360 58.42 2.54 -13.74
CA VAL A 360 58.40 3.47 -12.57
C VAL A 360 59.55 4.48 -12.64
N PRO A 361 59.37 5.69 -12.11
CA PRO A 361 60.27 6.09 -11.03
C PRO A 361 59.64 6.73 -9.79
N THR A 362 60.20 6.38 -8.68
CA THR A 362 60.17 6.97 -7.34
C THR A 362 60.82 8.37 -7.33
N SER A 363 60.24 9.35 -6.63
CA SER A 363 61.00 10.34 -5.82
C SER A 363 60.05 11.16 -4.95
N THR A 364 60.15 11.00 -3.67
CA THR A 364 60.66 11.90 -2.63
C THR A 364 60.25 13.38 -2.72
N GLY A 365 59.50 13.87 -1.70
CA GLY A 365 60.00 15.00 -0.99
C GLY A 365 59.15 16.27 -0.92
N LEU A 366 58.84 16.69 0.34
CA LEU A 366 58.74 18.05 0.83
C LEU A 366 57.37 18.75 0.94
N ARG A 367 56.99 18.91 2.21
CA ARG A 367 56.13 19.99 2.76
C ARG A 367 56.85 21.34 2.64
N PRO A 368 56.19 22.51 2.46
CA PRO A 368 55.74 23.25 3.61
C PRO A 368 54.48 24.15 3.46
N THR A 369 53.86 24.37 4.62
CA THR A 369 53.32 25.61 5.26
C THR A 369 52.47 26.62 4.48
N THR A 370 51.26 26.84 5.10
CA THR A 370 50.55 28.10 5.38
C THR A 370 50.19 29.09 4.30
N ALA A 371 48.88 29.36 4.17
CA ALA A 371 48.25 30.68 4.41
C ALA A 371 46.72 30.67 4.22
N ALA A 372 46.07 31.41 5.07
CA ALA A 372 44.63 31.65 5.13
C ALA A 372 44.11 32.53 3.98
N ALA A 373 42.86 32.32 3.55
CA ALA A 373 41.90 33.39 3.28
C ALA A 373 40.52 32.80 2.95
N SER A 374 39.60 33.09 3.77
CA SER A 374 38.24 33.67 3.65
C SER A 374 37.49 33.51 2.34
N SER A 375 36.31 32.93 2.44
CA SER A 375 34.98 33.47 2.17
C SER A 375 34.09 32.67 1.22
N HIS A 376 32.85 32.65 1.64
CA HIS A 376 31.56 32.35 0.96
C HIS A 376 31.02 30.93 1.04
N ALA A 377 30.06 30.87 1.96
CA ALA A 377 29.06 29.82 2.11
C ALA A 377 28.20 29.69 0.86
N ALA A 378 28.09 28.50 0.35
CA ALA A 378 26.97 28.05 -0.46
C ALA A 378 26.25 26.99 0.38
N HIS A 379 24.98 27.25 0.65
CA HIS A 379 24.05 26.34 1.31
C HIS A 379 23.74 25.20 0.36
N ASP A 380 24.30 24.04 0.60
CA ASP A 380 23.82 22.79 0.04
C ASP A 380 22.86 22.17 1.04
N SER A 381 21.58 22.13 0.66
CA SER A 381 20.57 21.34 1.30
C SER A 381 20.81 19.86 1.01
N PRO A 382 20.81 18.98 2.03
CA PRO A 382 20.88 17.55 1.75
C PRO A 382 19.54 17.06 1.19
N THR A 383 19.59 16.53 -0.01
CA THR A 383 18.53 15.69 -0.58
C THR A 383 18.46 14.40 0.23
N VAL A 384 17.34 14.21 0.91
CA VAL A 384 17.03 12.97 1.60
C VAL A 384 16.55 11.97 0.56
N ASP A 385 17.38 10.98 0.23
CA ASP A 385 16.96 9.78 -0.48
C ASP A 385 16.08 8.95 0.47
N LEU A 386 14.78 8.98 0.25
CA LEU A 386 13.81 8.12 0.91
C LEU A 386 13.83 6.75 0.23
N GLU A 387 14.23 5.72 0.96
CA GLU A 387 14.14 4.33 0.52
C GLU A 387 12.69 3.92 0.22
N PRO A 388 12.46 3.08 -0.81
CA PRO A 388 11.12 2.78 -1.33
C PRO A 388 10.19 2.00 -0.37
N GLU A 389 10.70 1.39 0.68
CA GLU A 389 9.87 0.63 1.64
C GLU A 389 8.97 1.48 2.55
N TYR A 390 9.27 2.78 2.67
CA TYR A 390 8.48 3.68 3.55
C TYR A 390 7.23 4.28 2.86
N LEU A 391 7.04 4.03 1.55
CA LEU A 391 5.95 4.65 0.77
C LEU A 391 4.65 3.82 0.78
N GLU A 392 4.69 2.53 1.12
CA GLU A 392 3.49 1.69 1.16
C GLU A 392 2.59 1.98 2.36
N ASP A 393 3.15 2.43 3.48
CA ASP A 393 2.37 2.74 4.70
C ASP A 393 1.65 4.10 4.66
N LEU A 394 2.00 4.97 3.71
CA LEU A 394 1.41 6.31 3.59
C LEU A 394 0.23 6.40 2.63
N GLY A 395 -0.16 5.33 1.95
CA GLY A 395 -1.35 5.29 1.08
C GLY A 395 -1.33 6.33 -0.06
N ILE A 396 -0.16 6.81 -0.48
CA ILE A 396 -0.02 7.78 -1.56
C ILE A 396 0.13 7.02 -2.88
N ILE A 397 -0.99 6.75 -3.53
CA ILE A 397 -1.00 6.35 -4.93
C ILE A 397 -0.76 7.60 -5.77
N LEU A 398 0.47 7.78 -6.23
CA LEU A 398 0.79 8.75 -7.28
C LEU A 398 0.21 8.23 -8.60
N VAL A 399 -0.96 8.73 -8.98
CA VAL A 399 -1.46 8.62 -10.35
C VAL A 399 -0.67 9.61 -11.21
N ILE A 400 0.40 9.11 -11.84
CA ILE A 400 1.08 9.84 -12.90
C ILE A 400 0.19 9.74 -14.13
N ASN A 401 -0.62 10.77 -14.39
CA ASN A 401 -1.24 10.94 -15.68
C ASN A 401 -0.20 11.44 -16.69
N ASN A 402 0.20 10.54 -17.58
CA ASN A 402 0.79 10.90 -18.86
C ASN A 402 -0.16 11.83 -19.63
N LEU A 403 0.25 13.05 -19.85
CA LEU A 403 -0.18 13.86 -20.97
C LEU A 403 1.09 14.34 -21.67
N ALA A 404 1.47 13.55 -22.68
CA ALA A 404 2.30 14.01 -23.76
C ALA A 404 1.39 14.85 -24.70
N LEU A 405 1.76 16.09 -24.91
CA LEU A 405 1.69 16.82 -26.19
C LEU A 405 2.48 18.11 -26.04
#